data_135d26422db217cea82b26b10a45cc82
#
_entry.id   135d26422db217cea82b26b10a45cc82
#
_cell.length_a   1.000
_cell.length_b   1.000
_cell.length_c   1.000
_cell.angle_alpha   90.00
_cell.angle_beta   90.00
_cell.angle_gamma   90.00
#
_symmetry.space_group_name_H-M   'P 1'
#
loop_
_entity.id
_entity.type
_entity.pdbx_description
1 polymer ?
#
loop_
_entity_poly.entity_id
_entity_poly.type
_entity_poly.pdbx_seq_one_letter_code
_entity_poly.pdbx_strand_id
1 'polypeptide(L)'
;MPERLGLVARTRSAPGVLNKLTGVIAAHHGDILSVDIAGAGTPDARVYFEIALLASPSALVADLEALDVVRDVTVVDTLQMIYGKRIIIIGGGAQVGQVAIGAISEADRHNIRGERISVDTIPLVGEQPLAEAVRAVARLPRAAALVLAGALMGGEIAEAVKEVRAQGLLVVSLNMAGSVPDVSDLVVSDPVQAGVMTVMAVADTATFSLDRLKRRKF
;
A
#
# COMPACT_ATOMS: atom_id res chain seq x y z
N MET A 1 -4.34 -21.86 8.60
CA MET A 1 -3.46 -20.84 7.97
C MET A 1 -2.76 -20.10 9.08
N PRO A 2 -1.53 -19.60 8.93
CA PRO A 2 -0.89 -18.82 9.96
C PRO A 2 -1.75 -17.58 10.26
N GLU A 3 -1.88 -17.26 11.53
CA GLU A 3 -2.57 -16.07 11.98
C GLU A 3 -1.69 -14.86 11.71
N ARG A 4 -2.27 -13.79 11.16
CA ARG A 4 -1.57 -12.52 10.95
C ARG A 4 -1.90 -11.59 12.09
N LEU A 5 -0.88 -11.05 12.72
CA LEU A 5 -1.01 -10.12 13.83
C LEU A 5 -0.06 -8.94 13.68
N GLY A 6 -0.44 -7.81 14.25
CA GLY A 6 0.41 -6.66 14.44
C GLY A 6 1.01 -6.67 15.84
N LEU A 7 2.28 -6.29 15.95
CA LEU A 7 2.97 -6.07 17.23
C LEU A 7 3.58 -4.67 17.23
N VAL A 8 3.40 -3.95 18.31
CA VAL A 8 4.11 -2.69 18.58
C VAL A 8 5.02 -2.92 19.78
N ALA A 9 6.32 -2.93 19.56
CA ALA A 9 7.32 -2.96 20.63
C ALA A 9 7.83 -1.54 20.92
N ARG A 10 7.62 -1.03 22.13
CA ARG A 10 8.26 0.21 22.61
C ARG A 10 9.63 -0.11 23.14
N THR A 11 10.65 0.55 22.61
CA THR A 11 12.04 0.21 22.89
C THR A 11 12.89 1.45 23.22
N ARG A 12 14.05 1.22 23.81
CA ARG A 12 15.13 2.22 23.81
C ARG A 12 15.78 2.22 22.42
N SER A 13 15.97 3.39 21.83
CA SER A 13 16.69 3.46 20.56
C SER A 13 18.18 3.20 20.78
N ALA A 14 18.67 2.10 20.23
CA ALA A 14 20.09 1.74 20.24
C ALA A 14 20.44 0.83 19.06
N PRO A 15 21.71 0.81 18.63
CA PRO A 15 22.18 -0.18 17.65
C PRO A 15 21.87 -1.62 18.12
N GLY A 16 21.41 -2.47 17.19
CA GLY A 16 21.15 -3.88 17.46
C GLY A 16 19.78 -4.20 18.07
N VAL A 17 18.95 -3.20 18.41
CA VAL A 17 17.58 -3.44 18.93
C VAL A 17 16.75 -4.27 17.94
N LEU A 18 16.73 -3.89 16.67
CA LEU A 18 15.98 -4.64 15.67
C LEU A 18 16.46 -6.10 15.55
N ASN A 19 17.76 -6.34 15.62
CA ASN A 19 18.33 -7.68 15.59
C ASN A 19 17.84 -8.54 16.78
N LYS A 20 17.80 -7.98 18.00
CA LYS A 20 17.28 -8.68 19.16
C LYS A 20 15.80 -9.04 18.99
N LEU A 21 14.97 -8.09 18.54
CA LEU A 21 13.54 -8.31 18.30
C LEU A 21 13.29 -9.39 17.23
N THR A 22 13.95 -9.26 16.06
CA THR A 22 13.79 -10.22 14.97
C THR A 22 14.34 -11.60 15.31
N GLY A 23 15.37 -11.68 16.15
CA GLY A 23 15.90 -12.94 16.67
C GLY A 23 14.88 -13.72 17.51
N VAL A 24 14.14 -13.04 18.38
CA VAL A 24 13.04 -13.64 19.16
C VAL A 24 11.91 -14.07 18.25
N ILE A 25 11.48 -13.20 17.31
CA ILE A 25 10.43 -13.54 16.34
C ILE A 25 10.80 -14.81 15.54
N ALA A 26 12.05 -14.89 15.08
CA ALA A 26 12.55 -16.05 14.34
C ALA A 26 12.58 -17.33 15.20
N ALA A 27 12.95 -17.22 16.48
CA ALA A 27 12.93 -18.35 17.41
C ALA A 27 11.51 -18.93 17.62
N HIS A 28 10.49 -18.09 17.50
CA HIS A 28 9.07 -18.50 17.51
C HIS A 28 8.53 -18.88 16.13
N HIS A 29 9.40 -19.04 15.12
CA HIS A 29 9.02 -19.35 13.74
C HIS A 29 8.03 -18.32 13.12
N GLY A 30 8.08 -17.06 13.59
CA GLY A 30 7.31 -15.96 13.03
C GLY A 30 7.91 -15.49 11.71
N ASP A 31 7.07 -15.37 10.67
CA ASP A 31 7.45 -14.78 9.40
C ASP A 31 7.09 -13.29 9.40
N ILE A 32 8.10 -12.42 9.22
CA ILE A 32 7.91 -10.96 9.25
C ILE A 32 7.45 -10.50 7.86
N LEU A 33 6.20 -10.02 7.79
CA LEU A 33 5.57 -9.54 6.57
C LEU A 33 5.86 -8.05 6.33
N SER A 34 5.97 -7.28 7.43
CA SER A 34 6.27 -5.84 7.39
C SER A 34 6.94 -5.41 8.68
N VAL A 35 7.79 -4.40 8.61
CA VAL A 35 8.41 -3.74 9.76
C VAL A 35 8.49 -2.24 9.51
N ASP A 36 8.14 -1.45 10.51
CA ASP A 36 8.31 0.00 10.51
C ASP A 36 8.87 0.50 11.83
N ILE A 37 9.68 1.56 11.79
CA ILE A 37 10.33 2.12 12.97
C ILE A 37 9.99 3.61 13.07
N ALA A 38 9.22 3.96 14.09
CA ALA A 38 8.90 5.34 14.41
C ALA A 38 9.72 5.83 15.62
N GLY A 39 10.14 7.09 15.59
CA GLY A 39 10.91 7.70 16.69
C GLY A 39 12.34 7.16 16.80
N ALA A 40 12.95 6.67 15.74
CA ALA A 40 14.36 6.27 15.72
C ALA A 40 15.25 7.42 16.22
N GLY A 41 16.23 7.11 17.10
CA GLY A 41 17.12 8.11 17.71
C GLY A 41 16.51 8.82 18.93
N THR A 42 15.28 8.55 19.30
CA THR A 42 14.66 9.07 20.54
C THR A 42 14.66 8.04 21.65
N PRO A 43 14.51 8.47 22.93
CA PRO A 43 14.38 7.53 24.04
C PRO A 43 13.14 6.61 23.97
N ASP A 44 12.16 6.94 23.12
CA ASP A 44 10.88 6.25 23.00
C ASP A 44 10.62 5.82 21.56
N ALA A 45 11.48 4.96 21.03
CA ALA A 45 11.31 4.38 19.71
C ALA A 45 10.23 3.28 19.73
N ARG A 46 9.48 3.18 18.65
CA ARG A 46 8.46 2.14 18.44
C ARG A 46 8.78 1.35 17.19
N VAL A 47 8.81 0.03 17.34
CA VAL A 47 8.98 -0.88 16.21
C VAL A 47 7.65 -1.60 16.00
N TYR A 48 7.04 -1.37 14.87
CA TYR A 48 5.84 -2.08 14.44
C TYR A 48 6.24 -3.26 13.56
N PHE A 49 5.63 -4.41 13.80
CA PHE A 49 5.75 -5.60 12.96
C PHE A 49 4.38 -6.09 12.52
N GLU A 50 4.26 -6.55 11.30
CA GLU A 50 3.23 -7.50 10.89
C GLU A 50 3.88 -8.88 10.75
N ILE A 51 3.32 -9.87 11.43
CA ILE A 51 3.91 -11.21 11.54
C ILE A 51 2.85 -12.25 11.19
N ALA A 52 3.24 -13.27 10.41
CA ALA A 52 2.48 -14.50 10.28
C ALA A 52 3.03 -15.53 11.29
N LEU A 53 2.18 -15.97 12.22
CA LEU A 53 2.54 -16.88 13.31
C LEU A 53 1.66 -18.14 13.27
N LEU A 54 2.26 -19.31 13.51
CA LEU A 54 1.54 -20.58 13.61
C LEU A 54 1.08 -20.93 15.03
N ALA A 55 1.70 -20.30 16.04
CA ALA A 55 1.45 -20.52 17.46
C ALA A 55 0.75 -19.32 18.10
N SER A 56 0.26 -19.47 19.33
CA SER A 56 -0.30 -18.38 20.11
C SER A 56 0.71 -17.25 20.32
N PRO A 57 0.33 -15.97 20.17
CA PRO A 57 1.25 -14.84 20.31
C PRO A 57 1.73 -14.61 21.76
N SER A 58 1.10 -15.19 22.76
CA SER A 58 1.40 -14.93 24.18
C SER A 58 2.84 -15.26 24.58
N ALA A 59 3.38 -16.39 24.10
CA ALA A 59 4.77 -16.78 24.39
C ALA A 59 5.77 -15.82 23.67
N LEU A 60 5.49 -15.47 22.43
CA LEU A 60 6.30 -14.49 21.69
C LEU A 60 6.32 -13.13 22.39
N VAL A 61 5.17 -12.64 22.85
CA VAL A 61 5.08 -11.37 23.58
C VAL A 61 5.89 -11.42 24.85
N ALA A 62 5.76 -12.48 25.66
CA ALA A 62 6.51 -12.63 26.91
C ALA A 62 8.04 -12.63 26.66
N ASP A 63 8.52 -13.33 25.66
CA ASP A 63 9.94 -13.38 25.34
C ASP A 63 10.46 -12.05 24.75
N LEU A 64 9.64 -11.32 24.01
CA LEU A 64 9.97 -9.96 23.56
C LEU A 64 10.06 -8.98 24.74
N GLU A 65 9.13 -9.05 25.70
CA GLU A 65 9.11 -8.21 26.90
C GLU A 65 10.28 -8.52 27.85
N ALA A 66 10.81 -9.74 27.80
CA ALA A 66 11.99 -10.14 28.58
C ALA A 66 13.31 -9.50 28.08
N LEU A 67 13.32 -8.90 26.88
CA LEU A 67 14.51 -8.22 26.36
C LEU A 67 14.78 -6.91 27.11
N ASP A 68 16.03 -6.69 27.50
CA ASP A 68 16.51 -5.49 28.22
C ASP A 68 16.24 -4.16 27.51
N VAL A 69 16.08 -4.21 26.20
CA VAL A 69 15.84 -3.06 25.32
C VAL A 69 14.36 -2.74 25.13
N VAL A 70 13.46 -3.66 25.52
CA VAL A 70 12.01 -3.52 25.36
C VAL A 70 11.41 -2.95 26.66
N ARG A 71 10.45 -2.05 26.52
CA ARG A 71 9.66 -1.49 27.62
C ARG A 71 8.31 -2.18 27.76
N ASP A 72 7.64 -2.35 26.64
CA ASP A 72 6.35 -3.04 26.54
C ASP A 72 6.13 -3.52 25.11
N VAL A 73 5.25 -4.51 24.97
CA VAL A 73 4.78 -5.03 23.67
C VAL A 73 3.26 -5.05 23.65
N THR A 74 2.67 -4.49 22.64
CA THR A 74 1.21 -4.50 22.45
C THR A 74 0.85 -5.25 21.17
N VAL A 75 -0.08 -6.19 21.28
CA VAL A 75 -0.70 -6.85 20.12
C VAL A 75 -1.78 -5.91 19.58
N VAL A 76 -1.75 -5.67 18.28
CA VAL A 76 -2.69 -4.79 17.58
C VAL A 76 -3.18 -5.45 16.30
N ASP A 77 -4.26 -4.93 15.74
CA ASP A 77 -4.68 -5.30 14.40
C ASP A 77 -3.64 -4.88 13.36
N THR A 78 -3.47 -5.68 12.31
CA THR A 78 -2.58 -5.32 11.20
C THR A 78 -3.07 -4.10 10.44
N LEU A 79 -2.16 -3.35 9.82
CA LEU A 79 -2.56 -2.23 8.95
C LEU A 79 -3.43 -2.70 7.78
N GLN A 80 -3.25 -3.96 7.34
CA GLN A 80 -4.12 -4.57 6.34
C GLN A 80 -5.56 -4.74 6.86
N MET A 81 -5.76 -5.12 8.11
CA MET A 81 -7.10 -5.25 8.71
C MET A 81 -7.76 -3.89 8.93
N ILE A 82 -6.98 -2.88 9.35
CA ILE A 82 -7.51 -1.55 9.67
C ILE A 82 -7.81 -0.74 8.41
N TYR A 83 -6.87 -0.68 7.46
CA TYR A 83 -6.92 0.21 6.30
C TYR A 83 -7.15 -0.52 4.97
N GLY A 84 -7.01 -1.85 4.93
CA GLY A 84 -7.20 -2.71 3.78
C GLY A 84 -6.25 -2.43 2.62
N LYS A 85 -6.73 -2.64 1.40
CA LYS A 85 -6.01 -2.33 0.16
C LYS A 85 -5.81 -0.83 0.01
N ARG A 86 -4.71 -0.44 -0.61
CA ARG A 86 -4.32 0.97 -0.75
C ARG A 86 -4.28 1.36 -2.22
N ILE A 87 -5.03 2.37 -2.59
CA ILE A 87 -5.00 2.98 -3.92
C ILE A 87 -4.21 4.27 -3.84
N ILE A 88 -3.22 4.42 -4.70
CA ILE A 88 -2.38 5.61 -4.78
C ILE A 88 -2.77 6.39 -6.03
N ILE A 89 -3.04 7.68 -5.89
CA ILE A 89 -3.39 8.58 -7.00
C ILE A 89 -2.30 9.65 -7.11
N ILE A 90 -1.60 9.70 -8.25
CA ILE A 90 -0.47 10.62 -8.47
C ILE A 90 -0.73 11.43 -9.73
N GLY A 91 -0.36 12.72 -9.71
CA GLY A 91 -0.39 13.57 -10.89
C GLY A 91 -0.78 15.01 -10.65
N GLY A 92 -1.38 15.67 -11.63
CA GLY A 92 -1.80 17.08 -11.55
C GLY A 92 -2.95 17.30 -10.57
N GLY A 93 -2.82 18.30 -9.69
CA GLY A 93 -3.68 18.47 -8.52
C GLY A 93 -5.19 18.44 -8.76
N ALA A 94 -5.69 19.14 -9.79
CA ALA A 94 -7.13 19.16 -10.07
C ALA A 94 -7.68 17.79 -10.49
N GLN A 95 -6.95 17.06 -11.34
CA GLN A 95 -7.35 15.74 -11.81
C GLN A 95 -7.20 14.69 -10.69
N VAL A 96 -6.15 14.78 -9.87
CA VAL A 96 -5.98 13.94 -8.67
C VAL A 96 -7.18 14.07 -7.74
N GLY A 97 -7.65 15.31 -7.49
CA GLY A 97 -8.84 15.56 -6.67
C GLY A 97 -10.11 14.92 -7.22
N GLN A 98 -10.32 15.00 -8.54
CA GLN A 98 -11.50 14.38 -9.19
C GLN A 98 -11.45 12.85 -9.17
N VAL A 99 -10.29 12.25 -9.43
CA VAL A 99 -10.11 10.79 -9.29
C VAL A 99 -10.36 10.35 -7.86
N ALA A 100 -9.86 11.11 -6.87
CA ALA A 100 -10.05 10.81 -5.46
C ALA A 100 -11.54 10.82 -5.05
N ILE A 101 -12.34 11.76 -5.56
CA ILE A 101 -13.79 11.79 -5.32
C ILE A 101 -14.43 10.47 -5.75
N GLY A 102 -14.13 9.99 -6.96
CA GLY A 102 -14.65 8.72 -7.46
C GLY A 102 -14.19 7.52 -6.64
N ALA A 103 -12.89 7.47 -6.34
CA ALA A 103 -12.30 6.39 -5.56
C ALA A 103 -12.87 6.32 -4.13
N ILE A 104 -12.97 7.44 -3.44
CA ILE A 104 -13.50 7.49 -2.07
C ILE A 104 -14.97 7.08 -2.05
N SER A 105 -15.78 7.60 -3.00
CA SER A 105 -17.20 7.27 -3.07
C SER A 105 -17.46 5.79 -3.32
N GLU A 106 -16.65 5.14 -4.15
CA GLU A 106 -16.78 3.71 -4.40
C GLU A 106 -16.18 2.87 -3.27
N ALA A 107 -15.03 3.27 -2.70
CA ALA A 107 -14.44 2.61 -1.55
C ALA A 107 -15.41 2.55 -0.35
N ASP A 108 -16.19 3.61 -0.12
CA ASP A 108 -17.19 3.65 0.94
C ASP A 108 -18.27 2.55 0.77
N ARG A 109 -18.71 2.29 -0.46
CA ARG A 109 -19.67 1.21 -0.75
C ARG A 109 -19.12 -0.18 -0.41
N HIS A 110 -17.82 -0.41 -0.66
CA HIS A 110 -17.16 -1.66 -0.30
C HIS A 110 -16.87 -1.76 1.20
N ASN A 111 -16.53 -0.64 1.84
CA ASN A 111 -16.33 -0.55 3.29
C ASN A 111 -17.62 -0.91 4.07
N ILE A 112 -18.78 -0.48 3.60
CA ILE A 112 -20.10 -0.88 4.16
C ILE A 112 -20.29 -2.39 4.07
N ARG A 113 -19.71 -3.05 3.07
CA ARG A 113 -19.75 -4.51 2.89
C ARG A 113 -18.67 -5.27 3.68
N GLY A 114 -17.88 -4.56 4.48
CA GLY A 114 -16.84 -5.13 5.34
C GLY A 114 -15.46 -5.22 4.71
N GLU A 115 -15.26 -4.75 3.47
CA GLU A 115 -13.95 -4.64 2.85
C GLU A 115 -13.33 -3.28 3.16
N ARG A 116 -12.02 -3.23 3.47
CA ARG A 116 -11.30 -1.98 3.71
C ARG A 116 -10.51 -1.58 2.48
N ILE A 117 -10.71 -0.35 2.01
CA ILE A 117 -9.95 0.26 0.92
C ILE A 117 -9.61 1.69 1.31
N SER A 118 -8.33 2.03 1.29
CA SER A 118 -7.81 3.36 1.57
C SER A 118 -7.34 4.04 0.29
N VAL A 119 -7.42 5.37 0.25
CA VAL A 119 -7.04 6.19 -0.92
C VAL A 119 -6.06 7.26 -0.48
N ASP A 120 -4.90 7.29 -1.12
CA ASP A 120 -3.89 8.33 -0.93
C ASP A 120 -3.72 9.15 -2.20
N THR A 121 -3.45 10.44 -2.02
CA THR A 121 -3.27 11.39 -3.12
C THR A 121 -1.94 12.11 -3.02
N ILE A 122 -1.23 12.18 -4.15
CA ILE A 122 0.06 12.87 -4.24
C ILE A 122 0.02 13.82 -5.45
N PRO A 123 -0.27 15.12 -5.25
CA PRO A 123 -0.11 16.12 -6.30
C PRO A 123 1.36 16.26 -6.65
N LEU A 124 1.73 15.89 -7.86
CA LEU A 124 3.11 15.86 -8.32
C LEU A 124 3.18 16.14 -9.82
N VAL A 125 4.18 16.91 -10.25
CA VAL A 125 4.43 17.25 -11.65
C VAL A 125 5.90 17.08 -11.99
N GLY A 126 6.19 16.90 -13.28
CA GLY A 126 7.54 16.69 -13.78
C GLY A 126 7.84 15.21 -14.05
N GLU A 127 8.54 14.95 -15.16
CA GLU A 127 8.77 13.58 -15.64
C GLU A 127 9.58 12.75 -14.62
N GLN A 128 10.72 13.25 -14.19
CA GLN A 128 11.60 12.52 -13.26
C GLN A 128 10.95 12.29 -11.90
N PRO A 129 10.38 13.32 -11.23
CA PRO A 129 9.68 13.11 -9.95
C PRO A 129 8.52 12.12 -10.06
N LEU A 130 7.75 12.17 -11.16
CA LEU A 130 6.66 11.22 -11.39
C LEU A 130 7.17 9.80 -11.60
N ALA A 131 8.21 9.59 -12.40
CA ALA A 131 8.80 8.27 -12.61
C ALA A 131 9.34 7.67 -11.31
N GLU A 132 10.03 8.47 -10.49
CA GLU A 132 10.52 8.05 -9.17
C GLU A 132 9.36 7.69 -8.24
N ALA A 133 8.31 8.50 -8.20
CA ALA A 133 7.12 8.24 -7.41
C ALA A 133 6.40 6.95 -7.85
N VAL A 134 6.25 6.72 -9.16
CA VAL A 134 5.68 5.48 -9.71
C VAL A 134 6.46 4.27 -9.22
N ARG A 135 7.80 4.26 -9.36
CA ARG A 135 8.65 3.17 -8.86
C ARG A 135 8.53 2.97 -7.36
N ALA A 136 8.37 4.07 -6.60
CA ALA A 136 8.23 4.01 -5.15
C ALA A 136 6.92 3.35 -4.71
N VAL A 137 5.83 3.47 -5.47
CA VAL A 137 4.52 2.86 -5.12
C VAL A 137 4.62 1.36 -4.95
N ALA A 138 5.41 0.66 -5.77
CA ALA A 138 5.57 -0.80 -5.66
C ALA A 138 6.23 -1.26 -4.35
N ARG A 139 6.88 -0.34 -3.62
CA ARG A 139 7.49 -0.58 -2.30
C ARG A 139 6.59 -0.20 -1.13
N LEU A 140 5.44 0.42 -1.40
CA LEU A 140 4.51 0.80 -0.35
C LEU A 140 3.71 -0.42 0.12
N PRO A 141 3.61 -0.66 1.42
CA PRO A 141 2.80 -1.76 1.93
C PRO A 141 1.33 -1.55 1.53
N ARG A 142 0.68 -2.66 1.20
CA ARG A 142 -0.74 -2.73 0.86
C ARG A 142 -1.14 -2.01 -0.46
N ALA A 143 -0.20 -1.44 -1.22
CA ALA A 143 -0.51 -0.82 -2.52
C ALA A 143 -1.08 -1.89 -3.47
N ALA A 144 -2.32 -1.69 -3.89
CA ALA A 144 -3.04 -2.58 -4.80
C ALA A 144 -3.20 -1.97 -6.19
N ALA A 145 -3.28 -0.65 -6.28
CA ALA A 145 -3.38 0.06 -7.55
C ALA A 145 -2.72 1.44 -7.49
N LEU A 146 -2.26 1.87 -8.66
CA LEU A 146 -1.80 3.23 -8.95
C LEU A 146 -2.71 3.86 -10.00
N VAL A 147 -3.15 5.11 -9.77
CA VAL A 147 -3.84 5.91 -10.78
C VAL A 147 -2.96 7.09 -11.16
N LEU A 148 -2.66 7.21 -12.46
CA LEU A 148 -1.94 8.35 -13.03
C LEU A 148 -2.94 9.37 -13.59
N ALA A 149 -3.03 10.51 -12.93
CA ALA A 149 -4.00 11.57 -13.20
C ALA A 149 -3.30 12.83 -13.72
N GLY A 150 -3.30 13.01 -15.05
CA GLY A 150 -2.63 14.14 -15.68
C GLY A 150 -3.12 14.40 -17.10
N ALA A 151 -2.59 15.45 -17.73
CA ALA A 151 -2.90 15.81 -19.11
C ALA A 151 -1.86 15.28 -20.11
N LEU A 152 -0.62 15.08 -19.66
CA LEU A 152 0.50 14.61 -20.47
C LEU A 152 1.46 13.82 -19.59
N MET A 153 1.67 12.55 -19.91
CA MET A 153 2.69 11.71 -19.27
C MET A 153 3.28 10.71 -20.29
N GLY A 154 4.60 10.58 -20.28
CA GLY A 154 5.32 9.68 -21.19
C GLY A 154 6.77 9.51 -20.76
N GLY A 155 7.63 9.08 -21.68
CA GLY A 155 9.07 8.93 -21.43
C GLY A 155 9.37 8.01 -20.24
N GLU A 156 10.18 8.47 -19.31
CA GLU A 156 10.58 7.73 -18.11
C GLU A 156 9.39 7.28 -17.23
N ILE A 157 8.28 8.03 -17.24
CA ILE A 157 7.08 7.62 -16.51
C ILE A 157 6.52 6.33 -17.12
N ALA A 158 6.50 6.20 -18.43
CA ALA A 158 5.99 4.99 -19.09
C ALA A 158 6.89 3.78 -18.80
N GLU A 159 8.20 3.96 -18.75
CA GLU A 159 9.13 2.88 -18.36
C GLU A 159 8.89 2.47 -16.90
N ALA A 160 8.76 3.41 -15.97
CA ALA A 160 8.43 3.13 -14.58
C ALA A 160 7.08 2.38 -14.45
N VAL A 161 6.09 2.72 -15.25
CA VAL A 161 4.79 1.99 -15.30
C VAL A 161 4.99 0.53 -15.70
N LYS A 162 5.78 0.25 -16.74
CA LYS A 162 6.09 -1.12 -17.16
C LYS A 162 6.76 -1.92 -16.04
N GLU A 163 7.73 -1.29 -15.35
CA GLU A 163 8.46 -1.91 -14.24
C GLU A 163 7.53 -2.32 -13.08
N VAL A 164 6.65 -1.42 -12.64
CA VAL A 164 5.76 -1.71 -11.49
C VAL A 164 4.64 -2.67 -11.87
N ARG A 165 4.16 -2.63 -13.11
CA ARG A 165 3.20 -3.62 -13.63
C ARG A 165 3.79 -5.03 -13.67
N ALA A 166 5.06 -5.15 -14.06
CA ALA A 166 5.77 -6.44 -14.02
C ALA A 166 5.89 -7.02 -12.60
N GLN A 167 5.80 -6.17 -11.56
CA GLN A 167 5.73 -6.56 -10.16
C GLN A 167 4.31 -6.86 -9.67
N GLY A 168 3.30 -6.77 -10.54
CA GLY A 168 1.90 -7.08 -10.22
C GLY A 168 1.06 -5.89 -9.74
N LEU A 169 1.60 -4.66 -9.76
CA LEU A 169 0.81 -3.48 -9.43
C LEU A 169 -0.15 -3.13 -10.57
N LEU A 170 -1.43 -3.00 -10.27
CA LEU A 170 -2.42 -2.51 -11.22
C LEU A 170 -2.21 -1.02 -11.50
N VAL A 171 -2.09 -0.64 -12.78
CA VAL A 171 -1.94 0.77 -13.17
C VAL A 171 -3.10 1.22 -14.06
N VAL A 172 -3.80 2.24 -13.59
CA VAL A 172 -4.85 2.94 -14.31
C VAL A 172 -4.33 4.32 -14.70
N SER A 173 -4.60 4.78 -15.91
CA SER A 173 -4.29 6.14 -16.32
C SER A 173 -5.52 6.87 -16.83
N LEU A 174 -5.53 8.20 -16.72
CA LEU A 174 -6.43 9.00 -17.51
C LEU A 174 -6.06 8.89 -19.00
N ASN A 175 -7.05 9.10 -19.88
CA ASN A 175 -6.83 9.19 -21.32
C ASN A 175 -6.14 10.52 -21.66
N MET A 176 -4.84 10.56 -21.48
CA MET A 176 -3.99 11.74 -21.60
C MET A 176 -3.05 11.64 -22.81
N ALA A 177 -2.41 12.73 -23.19
CA ALA A 177 -1.34 12.73 -24.16
C ALA A 177 -0.09 12.02 -23.62
N GLY A 178 0.75 11.48 -24.52
CA GLY A 178 1.98 10.75 -24.18
C GLY A 178 1.80 9.24 -24.20
N SER A 179 2.84 8.51 -23.78
CA SER A 179 2.92 7.06 -23.91
C SER A 179 2.41 6.27 -22.68
N VAL A 180 2.08 6.92 -21.58
CA VAL A 180 1.56 6.25 -20.36
C VAL A 180 0.24 5.49 -20.62
N PRO A 181 -0.74 6.03 -21.37
CA PRO A 181 -1.96 5.26 -21.67
C PRO A 181 -1.70 3.94 -22.40
N ASP A 182 -0.70 3.87 -23.25
CA ASP A 182 -0.40 2.65 -24.04
C ASP A 182 0.17 1.51 -23.18
N VAL A 183 0.74 1.85 -22.03
CA VAL A 183 1.38 0.90 -21.12
C VAL A 183 0.58 0.66 -19.82
N SER A 184 -0.58 1.30 -19.66
CA SER A 184 -1.47 1.12 -18.50
C SER A 184 -2.39 -0.10 -18.68
N ASP A 185 -2.87 -0.68 -17.58
CA ASP A 185 -3.83 -1.78 -17.57
C ASP A 185 -5.23 -1.31 -18.00
N LEU A 186 -5.58 -0.09 -17.61
CA LEU A 186 -6.85 0.55 -17.91
C LEU A 186 -6.65 2.03 -18.20
N VAL A 187 -7.35 2.53 -19.22
CA VAL A 187 -7.35 3.95 -19.59
C VAL A 187 -8.77 4.48 -19.51
N VAL A 188 -8.99 5.55 -18.75
CA VAL A 188 -10.32 6.11 -18.51
C VAL A 188 -10.32 7.62 -18.82
N SER A 189 -11.32 8.07 -19.57
CA SER A 189 -11.40 9.50 -19.98
C SER A 189 -11.93 10.39 -18.88
N ASP A 190 -12.93 9.93 -18.14
CA ASP A 190 -13.50 10.68 -17.02
C ASP A 190 -12.73 10.41 -15.73
N PRO A 191 -12.20 11.43 -15.04
CA PRO A 191 -11.39 11.22 -13.85
C PRO A 191 -12.17 10.65 -12.66
N VAL A 192 -13.43 11.01 -12.48
CA VAL A 192 -14.26 10.41 -11.41
C VAL A 192 -14.49 8.94 -11.68
N GLN A 193 -14.81 8.59 -12.94
CA GLN A 193 -14.98 7.20 -13.34
C GLN A 193 -13.68 6.39 -13.21
N ALA A 194 -12.52 6.99 -13.47
CA ALA A 194 -11.23 6.33 -13.25
C ALA A 194 -11.05 5.90 -11.80
N GLY A 195 -11.41 6.75 -10.85
CA GLY A 195 -11.41 6.43 -9.43
C GLY A 195 -12.35 5.27 -9.10
N VAL A 196 -13.59 5.34 -9.54
CA VAL A 196 -14.60 4.27 -9.34
C VAL A 196 -14.11 2.94 -9.92
N MET A 197 -13.67 2.92 -11.18
CA MET A 197 -13.25 1.70 -11.85
C MET A 197 -11.99 1.09 -11.20
N THR A 198 -11.09 1.92 -10.68
CA THR A 198 -9.91 1.44 -9.97
C THR A 198 -10.29 0.70 -8.69
N VAL A 199 -11.19 1.27 -7.89
CA VAL A 199 -11.71 0.59 -6.67
C VAL A 199 -12.38 -0.72 -7.04
N MET A 200 -13.28 -0.71 -8.02
CA MET A 200 -13.95 -1.93 -8.48
C MET A 200 -12.98 -3.01 -8.98
N ALA A 201 -11.85 -2.60 -9.59
CA ALA A 201 -10.85 -3.55 -10.09
C ALA A 201 -10.04 -4.25 -8.99
N VAL A 202 -9.88 -3.62 -7.81
CA VAL A 202 -9.12 -4.18 -6.69
C VAL A 202 -10.00 -4.77 -5.58
N ALA A 203 -11.29 -4.42 -5.55
CA ALA A 203 -12.21 -4.86 -4.50
C ALA A 203 -12.59 -6.34 -4.68
N ASP A 204 -12.44 -7.14 -3.62
CA ASP A 204 -12.83 -8.55 -3.61
C ASP A 204 -14.35 -8.73 -3.65
N THR A 205 -15.08 -7.74 -3.14
CA THR A 205 -16.56 -7.72 -3.14
C THR A 205 -17.16 -7.20 -4.44
N ALA A 206 -16.34 -6.76 -5.41
CA ALA A 206 -16.80 -6.34 -6.73
C ALA A 206 -16.95 -7.52 -7.69
N THR A 207 -17.90 -7.39 -8.62
CA THR A 207 -18.04 -8.33 -9.75
C THR A 207 -17.28 -7.88 -11.00
N PHE A 208 -16.67 -6.70 -10.96
CA PHE A 208 -15.88 -6.13 -12.05
C PHE A 208 -14.53 -6.84 -12.19
N SER A 209 -14.15 -7.18 -13.44
CA SER A 209 -12.85 -7.80 -13.72
C SER A 209 -12.26 -7.20 -15.00
N LEU A 210 -11.03 -6.75 -14.93
CA LEU A 210 -10.30 -6.23 -16.10
C LEU A 210 -10.10 -7.29 -17.18
N ASP A 211 -9.93 -8.55 -16.81
CA ASP A 211 -9.73 -9.65 -17.76
C ASP A 211 -10.94 -9.89 -18.64
N ARG A 212 -12.13 -9.46 -18.21
CA ARG A 212 -13.38 -9.57 -18.98
C ARG A 212 -13.65 -8.40 -19.90
N LEU A 213 -12.83 -7.36 -19.84
CA LEU A 213 -13.03 -6.19 -20.70
C LEU A 213 -12.59 -6.49 -22.13
N LYS A 214 -13.49 -6.23 -23.10
CA LYS A 214 -13.19 -6.34 -24.53
C LYS A 214 -12.26 -5.24 -25.02
N ARG A 215 -12.14 -4.15 -24.29
CA ARG A 215 -11.27 -3.00 -24.56
C ARG A 215 -10.77 -2.40 -23.26
N ARG A 216 -9.60 -1.76 -23.30
CA ARG A 216 -8.95 -1.16 -22.14
C ARG A 216 -9.11 0.37 -22.06
N LYS A 217 -9.79 0.97 -23.02
CA LYS A 217 -9.99 2.43 -23.13
C LYS A 217 -11.47 2.77 -23.06
N PHE A 218 -11.82 3.66 -22.10
CA PHE A 218 -13.18 4.09 -21.76
C PHE A 218 -13.30 5.60 -21.67
#